data_c95b626576d91bc140efee8226cd0f25
#
_entry.id   c95b626576d91bc140efee8226cd0f25
#
_cell.length_a   1.000
_cell.length_b   1.000
_cell.length_c   1.000
_cell.angle_alpha   90.00
_cell.angle_beta   90.00
_cell.angle_gamma   90.00
#
_symmetry.space_group_name_H-M   'P 1'
#
loop_
_entity.id
_entity.type
_entity.pdbx_description
1 polymer ?
#
loop_
_entity_poly.entity_id
_entity_poly.type
_entity_poly.pdbx_seq_one_letter_code
_entity_poly.pdbx_strand_id
1 'polypeptide(L)'
;MVETEFLFGFQPKDKHYDTVSDILEAYAATKPFSLYCPISALIEVREVLSNHKKDAAKRLNAITLIKAKATSFDLKEIELSSNDLILCEHLLTQHASLTFFDGLHASVALNNKLSIVSNDEIYDKLGLKRLSFKDFLKALKT
;
A
#
# COMPACT_ATOMS: atom_id res chain seq x y z
N MET A 1 -3.07 4.46 5.31
CA MET A 1 -2.71 4.18 3.90
C MET A 1 -2.21 2.76 3.81
N VAL A 2 -2.63 2.02 2.81
CA VAL A 2 -2.10 0.69 2.48
C VAL A 2 -0.96 0.82 1.47
N GLU A 3 -0.14 -0.23 1.31
CA GLU A 3 0.95 -0.26 0.34
C GLU A 3 0.86 -1.52 -0.55
N THR A 4 1.89 -1.80 -1.33
CA THR A 4 1.88 -2.80 -2.41
C THR A 4 1.57 -4.22 -1.94
N GLU A 5 2.13 -4.66 -0.79
CA GLU A 5 1.86 -6.01 -0.25
C GLU A 5 0.37 -6.20 0.07
N PHE A 6 -0.30 -5.17 0.57
CA PHE A 6 -1.74 -5.20 0.80
C PHE A 6 -2.53 -5.38 -0.49
N LEU A 7 -2.12 -4.69 -1.57
CA LEU A 7 -2.78 -4.79 -2.87
C LEU A 7 -2.61 -6.19 -3.50
N PHE A 8 -1.45 -6.82 -3.34
CA PHE A 8 -1.27 -8.21 -3.76
C PHE A 8 -2.19 -9.17 -2.98
N GLY A 9 -2.47 -8.88 -1.72
CA GLY A 9 -3.46 -9.62 -0.94
C GLY A 9 -4.90 -9.57 -1.47
N PHE A 10 -5.19 -8.80 -2.51
CA PHE A 10 -6.45 -8.88 -3.24
C PHE A 10 -6.58 -10.15 -4.10
N GLN A 11 -5.49 -10.82 -4.38
CA GLN A 11 -5.41 -12.01 -5.22
C GLN A 11 -5.63 -13.28 -4.40
N PRO A 12 -6.55 -14.20 -4.78
CA PRO A 12 -6.86 -15.41 -4.01
C PRO A 12 -5.67 -16.34 -3.77
N LYS A 13 -4.61 -16.24 -4.58
CA LYS A 13 -3.38 -17.05 -4.46
C LYS A 13 -2.29 -16.41 -3.61
N ASP A 14 -2.50 -15.17 -3.17
CA ASP A 14 -1.53 -14.48 -2.32
C ASP A 14 -1.57 -15.00 -0.88
N LYS A 15 -0.40 -15.05 -0.24
CA LYS A 15 -0.26 -15.49 1.16
C LYS A 15 -1.05 -14.65 2.16
N HIS A 16 -1.39 -13.43 1.81
CA HIS A 16 -2.12 -12.49 2.67
C HIS A 16 -3.60 -12.37 2.32
N TYR A 17 -4.09 -13.13 1.34
CA TYR A 17 -5.46 -13.00 0.82
C TYR A 17 -6.52 -13.07 1.93
N ASP A 18 -6.45 -14.08 2.79
CA ASP A 18 -7.45 -14.27 3.87
C ASP A 18 -7.42 -13.09 4.86
N THR A 19 -6.23 -12.70 5.30
CA THR A 19 -6.07 -11.57 6.24
C THR A 19 -6.53 -10.25 5.64
N VAL A 20 -6.18 -9.98 4.38
CA VAL A 20 -6.60 -8.75 3.68
C VAL A 20 -8.11 -8.75 3.44
N SER A 21 -8.70 -9.90 3.09
CA SER A 21 -10.15 -10.03 2.95
C SER A 21 -10.87 -9.73 4.27
N ASP A 22 -10.41 -10.31 5.38
CA ASP A 22 -10.95 -10.03 6.72
C ASP A 22 -10.84 -8.54 7.09
N ILE A 23 -9.71 -7.89 6.75
CA ILE A 23 -9.53 -6.46 6.98
C ILE A 23 -10.56 -5.65 6.17
N LEU A 24 -10.72 -5.95 4.90
CA LEU A 24 -11.64 -5.22 4.02
C LEU A 24 -13.09 -5.38 4.46
N GLU A 25 -13.48 -6.57 4.87
CA GLU A 25 -14.83 -6.84 5.41
C GLU A 25 -15.08 -6.09 6.73
N ALA A 26 -14.12 -6.16 7.66
CA ALA A 26 -14.22 -5.44 8.92
C ALA A 26 -14.24 -3.91 8.71
N TYR A 27 -13.44 -3.39 7.78
CA TYR A 27 -13.43 -1.99 7.41
C TYR A 27 -14.75 -1.56 6.79
N ALA A 28 -15.30 -2.35 5.85
CA ALA A 28 -16.56 -2.04 5.18
C ALA A 28 -17.76 -2.01 6.15
N ALA A 29 -17.71 -2.83 7.19
CA ALA A 29 -18.77 -2.89 8.19
C ALA A 29 -18.87 -1.62 9.05
N THR A 30 -17.76 -0.95 9.34
CA THR A 30 -17.71 0.16 10.28
C THR A 30 -17.27 1.49 9.65
N LYS A 31 -16.41 1.44 8.65
CA LYS A 31 -15.78 2.62 7.99
C LYS A 31 -15.37 3.72 8.98
N PRO A 32 -14.57 3.39 10.02
CA PRO A 32 -14.30 4.34 11.11
C PRO A 32 -13.41 5.52 10.70
N PHE A 33 -12.76 5.42 9.55
CA PHE A 33 -11.86 6.44 8.96
C PHE A 33 -11.75 6.20 7.44
N SER A 34 -11.05 7.09 6.73
CA SER A 34 -10.73 6.87 5.31
C SER A 34 -9.51 5.97 5.16
N LEU A 35 -9.61 4.93 4.32
CA LEU A 35 -8.49 4.09 3.92
C LEU A 35 -7.99 4.53 2.54
N TYR A 36 -6.67 4.63 2.39
CA TYR A 36 -6.06 5.20 1.19
C TYR A 36 -5.16 4.19 0.47
N CYS A 37 -5.22 4.22 -0.86
CA CYS A 37 -4.34 3.50 -1.77
C CYS A 37 -3.50 4.53 -2.54
N PRO A 38 -2.17 4.60 -2.33
CA PRO A 38 -1.33 5.53 -3.06
C PRO A 38 -1.08 5.05 -4.49
N ILE A 39 -0.99 5.97 -5.42
CA ILE A 39 -0.63 5.65 -6.82
C ILE A 39 0.76 4.99 -6.91
N SER A 40 1.68 5.35 -6.01
CA SER A 40 2.99 4.69 -5.92
C SER A 40 2.90 3.16 -5.74
N ALA A 41 1.91 2.66 -4.99
CA ALA A 41 1.70 1.23 -4.83
C ALA A 41 1.22 0.56 -6.13
N LEU A 42 0.38 1.22 -6.91
CA LEU A 42 -0.03 0.71 -8.24
C LEU A 42 1.13 0.72 -9.24
N ILE A 43 2.00 1.72 -9.18
CA ILE A 43 3.22 1.76 -9.99
C ILE A 43 4.15 0.61 -9.62
N GLU A 44 4.34 0.34 -8.34
CA GLU A 44 5.16 -0.79 -7.90
C GLU A 44 4.54 -2.13 -8.31
N VAL A 45 3.24 -2.33 -8.19
CA VAL A 45 2.55 -3.53 -8.72
C VAL A 45 2.89 -3.72 -10.20
N ARG A 46 2.79 -2.67 -11.00
CA ARG A 46 3.15 -2.70 -12.43
C ARG A 46 4.60 -3.14 -12.63
N GLU A 47 5.56 -2.59 -11.85
CA GLU A 47 6.98 -2.94 -11.96
C GLU A 47 7.24 -4.39 -11.55
N VAL A 48 6.65 -4.87 -10.45
CA VAL A 48 6.78 -6.27 -10.03
C VAL A 48 6.26 -7.22 -11.11
N LEU A 49 5.10 -6.93 -11.70
CA LEU A 49 4.54 -7.75 -12.78
C LEU A 49 5.41 -7.72 -14.03
N SER A 50 6.01 -6.57 -14.37
CA SER A 50 6.94 -6.42 -15.47
C SER A 50 8.21 -7.27 -15.26
N ASN A 51 8.78 -7.23 -14.04
CA ASN A 51 9.94 -8.03 -13.66
C ASN A 51 9.65 -9.55 -13.71
N HIS A 52 8.40 -9.96 -13.48
CA HIS A 52 7.93 -11.34 -13.66
C HIS A 52 7.52 -11.63 -15.11
N LYS A 53 7.96 -10.83 -16.09
CA LYS A 53 7.73 -11.01 -17.53
C LYS A 53 6.25 -11.07 -17.93
N LYS A 54 5.37 -10.44 -17.17
CA LYS A 54 3.97 -10.29 -17.55
C LYS A 54 3.86 -9.25 -18.67
N ASP A 55 3.17 -9.60 -19.74
CA ASP A 55 2.91 -8.68 -20.86
C ASP A 55 1.96 -7.53 -20.46
N ALA A 56 1.82 -6.55 -21.35
CA ALA A 56 1.00 -5.36 -21.08
C ALA A 56 -0.47 -5.70 -20.82
N ALA A 57 -1.02 -6.70 -21.50
CA ALA A 57 -2.42 -7.11 -21.33
C ALA A 57 -2.65 -7.70 -19.93
N LYS A 58 -1.73 -8.53 -19.43
CA LYS A 58 -1.80 -9.10 -18.08
C LYS A 58 -1.63 -8.02 -17.00
N ARG A 59 -0.70 -7.06 -17.21
CA ARG A 59 -0.53 -5.93 -16.30
C ARG A 59 -1.79 -5.05 -16.25
N LEU A 60 -2.36 -4.73 -17.41
CA LEU A 60 -3.61 -3.97 -17.50
C LEU A 60 -4.74 -4.67 -16.73
N ASN A 61 -4.93 -5.96 -16.96
CA ASN A 61 -5.96 -6.73 -16.26
C ASN A 61 -5.76 -6.72 -14.74
N ALA A 62 -4.53 -6.95 -14.26
CA ALA A 62 -4.22 -6.95 -12.82
C ALA A 62 -4.49 -5.59 -12.17
N ILE A 63 -4.02 -4.49 -12.77
CA ILE A 63 -4.23 -3.13 -12.25
C ILE A 63 -5.71 -2.77 -12.26
N THR A 64 -6.44 -3.13 -13.32
CA THR A 64 -7.89 -2.90 -13.42
C THR A 64 -8.65 -3.64 -12.31
N LEU A 65 -8.31 -4.90 -12.05
CA LEU A 65 -8.94 -5.68 -10.98
C LEU A 65 -8.63 -5.12 -9.59
N ILE A 66 -7.38 -4.71 -9.35
CA ILE A 66 -6.99 -4.06 -8.08
C ILE A 66 -7.80 -2.76 -7.89
N LYS A 67 -7.87 -1.92 -8.93
CA LYS A 67 -8.64 -0.68 -8.90
C LYS A 67 -10.12 -0.94 -8.63
N ALA A 68 -10.72 -1.91 -9.31
CA ALA A 68 -12.13 -2.26 -9.11
C ALA A 68 -12.39 -2.71 -7.66
N LYS A 69 -11.53 -3.56 -7.11
CA LYS A 69 -11.66 -4.03 -5.73
C LYS A 69 -11.44 -2.90 -4.72
N ALA A 70 -10.42 -2.06 -4.90
CA ALA A 70 -10.19 -0.88 -4.06
C ALA A 70 -11.41 0.04 -4.05
N THR A 71 -12.00 0.30 -5.22
CA THR A 71 -13.21 1.12 -5.36
C THR A 71 -14.42 0.49 -4.66
N SER A 72 -14.60 -0.83 -4.76
CA SER A 72 -15.74 -1.53 -4.11
C SER A 72 -15.70 -1.45 -2.59
N PHE A 73 -14.52 -1.28 -1.99
CA PHE A 73 -14.34 -1.05 -0.56
C PHE A 73 -14.14 0.42 -0.19
N ASP A 74 -14.33 1.35 -1.14
CA ASP A 74 -14.22 2.80 -0.93
C ASP A 74 -12.80 3.24 -0.49
N LEU A 75 -11.76 2.56 -0.96
CA LEU A 75 -10.39 3.02 -0.80
C LEU A 75 -10.15 4.23 -1.70
N LYS A 76 -9.69 5.31 -1.09
CA LYS A 76 -9.40 6.56 -1.79
C LYS A 76 -7.98 6.54 -2.37
N GLU A 77 -7.81 7.04 -3.58
CA GLU A 77 -6.48 7.21 -4.16
C GLU A 77 -5.77 8.44 -3.57
N ILE A 78 -4.45 8.33 -3.44
CA ILE A 78 -3.57 9.48 -3.19
C ILE A 78 -2.68 9.64 -4.40
N GLU A 79 -2.71 10.82 -5.00
CA GLU A 79 -1.85 11.21 -6.09
C GLU A 79 -0.40 11.33 -5.63
N LEU A 80 0.52 11.09 -6.56
CA LEU A 80 1.94 11.28 -6.36
C LEU A 80 2.33 12.70 -6.75
N SER A 81 3.05 13.38 -5.87
CA SER A 81 3.54 14.75 -6.10
C SER A 81 5.07 14.79 -6.24
N SER A 82 5.58 15.89 -6.78
CA SER A 82 7.03 16.15 -6.79
C SER A 82 7.63 16.23 -5.39
N ASN A 83 6.86 16.70 -4.39
CA ASN A 83 7.31 16.74 -3.00
C ASN A 83 7.50 15.33 -2.43
N ASP A 84 6.72 14.35 -2.88
CA ASP A 84 6.90 12.95 -2.47
C ASP A 84 8.20 12.38 -3.03
N LEU A 85 8.54 12.68 -4.27
CA LEU A 85 9.82 12.29 -4.86
C LEU A 85 11.02 12.96 -4.16
N ILE A 86 10.93 14.25 -3.86
CA ILE A 86 11.99 14.98 -3.17
C ILE A 86 12.23 14.38 -1.77
N LEU A 87 11.17 14.13 -1.01
CA LEU A 87 11.28 13.51 0.30
C LEU A 87 11.79 12.07 0.20
N CYS A 88 11.36 11.31 -0.81
CA CYS A 88 11.85 9.95 -1.06
C CYS A 88 13.38 9.95 -1.27
N GLU A 89 13.90 10.79 -2.18
CA GLU A 89 15.34 10.90 -2.40
C GLU A 89 16.09 11.32 -1.12
N HIS A 90 15.51 12.23 -0.33
CA HIS A 90 16.10 12.61 0.94
C HIS A 90 16.16 11.43 1.93
N LEU A 91 15.10 10.64 2.06
CA LEU A 91 15.09 9.44 2.90
C LEU A 91 16.11 8.39 2.42
N LEU A 92 16.26 8.21 1.11
CA LEU A 92 17.26 7.30 0.53
C LEU A 92 18.70 7.73 0.86
N THR A 93 19.00 9.02 0.98
CA THR A 93 20.32 9.49 1.41
C THR A 93 20.61 9.17 2.88
N GLN A 94 19.59 9.04 3.73
CA GLN A 94 19.74 8.82 5.16
C GLN A 94 19.66 7.34 5.55
N HIS A 95 19.04 6.49 4.73
CA HIS A 95 18.76 5.09 5.03
C HIS A 95 19.21 4.18 3.88
N ALA A 96 20.45 3.68 3.96
CA ALA A 96 21.07 2.88 2.90
C ALA A 96 20.35 1.57 2.56
N SER A 97 19.56 1.02 3.48
CA SER A 97 18.79 -0.22 3.27
C SER A 97 17.39 0.03 2.68
N LEU A 98 17.00 1.30 2.53
CA LEU A 98 15.68 1.65 2.02
C LEU A 98 15.62 1.47 0.50
N THR A 99 14.60 0.77 0.01
CA THR A 99 14.34 0.69 -1.43
C THR A 99 13.63 1.95 -1.93
N PHE A 100 13.67 2.18 -3.24
CA PHE A 100 12.98 3.33 -3.84
C PHE A 100 11.49 3.34 -3.51
N PHE A 101 10.79 2.21 -3.66
CA PHE A 101 9.35 2.15 -3.42
C PHE A 101 9.00 2.29 -1.95
N ASP A 102 9.79 1.69 -1.03
CA ASP A 102 9.57 1.91 0.41
C ASP A 102 9.73 3.38 0.79
N GLY A 103 10.78 4.03 0.25
CA GLY A 103 11.00 5.47 0.40
C GLY A 103 9.84 6.30 -0.16
N LEU A 104 9.32 5.91 -1.32
CA LEU A 104 8.22 6.62 -1.97
C LEU A 104 6.91 6.48 -1.19
N HIS A 105 6.57 5.26 -0.75
CA HIS A 105 5.39 5.03 0.09
C HIS A 105 5.49 5.77 1.43
N ALA A 106 6.66 5.73 2.06
CA ALA A 106 6.92 6.47 3.28
C ALA A 106 6.72 7.98 3.09
N SER A 107 7.22 8.53 1.99
CA SER A 107 7.11 9.95 1.66
C SER A 107 5.66 10.38 1.46
N VAL A 108 4.87 9.59 0.73
CA VAL A 108 3.44 9.86 0.55
C VAL A 108 2.73 9.84 1.91
N ALA A 109 3.01 8.85 2.76
CA ALA A 109 2.40 8.76 4.08
C ALA A 109 2.79 9.95 4.97
N LEU A 110 4.07 10.32 5.01
CA LEU A 110 4.57 11.45 5.81
C LEU A 110 3.98 12.78 5.36
N ASN A 111 4.01 13.07 4.05
CA ASN A 111 3.47 14.32 3.51
C ASN A 111 1.97 14.47 3.74
N ASN A 112 1.23 13.36 3.77
CA ASN A 112 -0.22 13.34 4.01
C ASN A 112 -0.58 13.09 5.49
N LYS A 113 0.39 12.98 6.40
CA LYS A 113 0.21 12.70 7.84
C LYS A 113 -0.63 11.44 8.10
N LEU A 114 -0.36 10.39 7.35
CA LEU A 114 -1.07 9.12 7.41
C LEU A 114 -0.24 8.05 8.11
N SER A 115 -0.91 7.17 8.84
CA SER A 115 -0.34 5.89 9.26
C SER A 115 -0.25 4.94 8.06
N ILE A 116 0.73 4.03 8.07
CA ILE A 116 0.87 3.00 7.04
C ILE A 116 0.45 1.62 7.57
N VAL A 117 -0.29 0.88 6.76
CA VAL A 117 -0.66 -0.52 7.02
C VAL A 117 0.27 -1.40 6.19
N SER A 118 1.23 -2.02 6.85
CA SER A 118 2.26 -2.85 6.23
C SER A 118 2.85 -3.83 7.23
N ASN A 119 3.23 -5.01 6.77
CA ASN A 119 4.01 -5.95 7.58
C ASN A 119 5.52 -5.64 7.57
N ASP A 120 5.99 -4.75 6.69
CA ASP A 120 7.40 -4.39 6.63
C ASP A 120 7.79 -3.41 7.74
N GLU A 121 8.72 -3.85 8.60
CA GLU A 121 9.21 -3.08 9.75
C GLU A 121 10.13 -1.91 9.35
N ILE A 122 10.50 -1.79 8.07
CA ILE A 122 11.33 -0.67 7.60
C ILE A 122 10.69 0.69 7.91
N TYR A 123 9.37 0.77 7.87
CA TYR A 123 8.63 2.00 8.11
C TYR A 123 8.72 2.50 9.56
N ASP A 124 8.96 1.61 10.54
CA ASP A 124 9.16 1.99 11.94
C ASP A 124 10.40 2.88 12.12
N LYS A 125 11.42 2.69 11.26
CA LYS A 125 12.66 3.47 11.27
C LYS A 125 12.53 4.86 10.64
N LEU A 126 11.43 5.12 9.96
CA LEU A 126 11.18 6.35 9.19
C LEU A 126 10.27 7.36 9.93
N GLY A 127 9.96 7.09 11.21
CA GLY A 127 9.08 7.95 12.00
C GLY A 127 7.60 7.84 11.64
N LEU A 128 7.21 6.80 10.90
CA LEU A 128 5.82 6.50 10.57
C LEU A 128 5.15 5.67 11.66
N LYS A 129 3.89 5.95 11.91
CA LYS A 129 3.03 5.03 12.65
C LYS A 129 2.63 3.90 11.71
N ARG A 130 3.26 2.72 11.90
CA ARG A 130 2.93 1.50 11.17
C ARG A 130 1.95 0.63 11.96
N LEU A 131 1.04 -0.01 11.27
CA LEU A 131 0.21 -1.09 11.79
C LEU A 131 0.45 -2.33 10.91
N SER A 132 0.83 -3.45 11.52
CA SER A 132 0.83 -4.72 10.79
C SER A 132 -0.60 -5.08 10.36
N PHE A 133 -0.76 -5.99 9.40
CA PHE A 133 -2.09 -6.44 8.97
C PHE A 133 -2.88 -7.01 10.15
N LYS A 134 -2.21 -7.77 11.03
CA LYS A 134 -2.82 -8.34 12.22
C LYS A 134 -3.29 -7.26 13.21
N ASP A 135 -2.44 -6.27 13.48
CA ASP A 135 -2.78 -5.19 14.41
C ASP A 135 -3.89 -4.29 13.84
N PHE A 136 -3.85 -4.05 12.54
CA PHE A 136 -4.89 -3.28 11.86
C PHE A 136 -6.25 -3.99 11.92
N LEU A 137 -6.29 -5.29 11.63
CA LEU A 137 -7.51 -6.10 11.76
C LEU A 137 -8.05 -6.08 13.18
N LYS A 138 -7.16 -6.21 14.19
CA LYS A 138 -7.54 -6.12 15.59
C LYS A 138 -8.14 -4.76 15.93
N ALA A 139 -7.54 -3.67 15.45
CA ALA A 139 -8.05 -2.31 15.68
C ALA A 139 -9.43 -2.07 15.04
N LEU A 140 -9.71 -2.67 13.89
CA LEU A 140 -11.03 -2.59 13.24
C LEU A 140 -12.12 -3.35 13.97
N LYS A 141 -11.77 -4.43 14.70
CA LYS A 141 -12.73 -5.28 15.44
C LYS A 141 -12.98 -4.80 16.87
N THR A 142 -12.27 -3.80 17.31
CA THR A 142 -12.43 -3.21 18.65
C THR A 142 -13.40 -2.03 18.62
#